data_bbdcd3e11436623677bdccb1212c3c79
#
_entry.id   bbdcd3e11436623677bdccb1212c3c79
#
_cell.length_a   1.000
_cell.length_b   1.000
_cell.length_c   1.000
_cell.angle_alpha   90.00
_cell.angle_beta   90.00
_cell.angle_gamma   90.00
#
_symmetry.space_group_name_H-M   'P 1'
#
loop_
_entity.id
_entity.type
_entity.pdbx_description
1 polymer ?
#
loop_
_entity_poly.entity_id
_entity_poly.type
_entity_poly.pdbx_seq_one_letter_code
_entity_poly.pdbx_strand_id
1 'polypeptide(L)'
;MPHARRTLAWSLGIGLATFAWAQAPATVATVPGMPPVPDPANLYSETAAGKMSPAVANDLPRVYVPNLRGNDVWVIDPATLKVVDKFKVGLGPQHVVPSWDMKTLWVANNAERTPHGSLTPIDPKTGKPGKTIPVDDPYNMYFTPDGRSAIVVAEAYKRLDFRDPHTFELQGSLSVPRCGGINHADFSIDGRYAIFTCEFTGGVAKIDLVNRRVLGYLQLILPGKPTKVVKGPDGRDETICTTWKGMPQDIRVSPDGKTWYIADMMSDGVYVVDGESFAQVDYIRTSTGAHGLYPSRDGKKLYIANRGSNKVHGPPKGKGGVSVLDFATRKIVAEWPIPGGGSPDMGNVSADGRQLWLSGRYDDVVYVIDTDTGAVKQIKVGAEPHGLTVWPQPGRYSLGHTGNLR
;
A
#
# COMPACT_ATOMS: atom_id res chain seq x y z
N MET A 1 -27.63 -89.51 22.87
CA MET A 1 -27.47 -88.41 21.88
C MET A 1 -27.96 -87.14 22.56
N PRO A 2 -27.13 -86.20 22.93
CA PRO A 2 -27.57 -84.95 23.50
C PRO A 2 -27.56 -83.79 22.47
N HIS A 3 -28.62 -83.02 22.49
CA HIS A 3 -28.85 -81.84 21.68
C HIS A 3 -28.00 -80.64 22.18
N ALA A 4 -27.19 -80.06 21.27
CA ALA A 4 -26.47 -78.80 21.51
C ALA A 4 -27.43 -77.62 21.23
N ARG A 5 -27.68 -76.77 22.24
CA ARG A 5 -28.33 -75.47 22.09
C ARG A 5 -27.30 -74.41 21.74
N ARG A 6 -27.43 -73.77 20.60
CA ARG A 6 -26.66 -72.59 20.23
C ARG A 6 -27.33 -71.30 20.78
N THR A 7 -26.68 -70.61 21.67
CA THR A 7 -27.07 -69.29 22.14
C THR A 7 -26.46 -68.23 21.21
N LEU A 8 -27.31 -67.42 20.58
CA LEU A 8 -26.93 -66.24 19.81
C LEU A 8 -26.73 -65.05 20.77
N ALA A 9 -25.52 -64.55 20.87
CA ALA A 9 -25.22 -63.29 21.56
C ALA A 9 -25.36 -62.10 20.58
N TRP A 10 -26.23 -61.18 20.88
CA TRP A 10 -26.38 -59.89 20.19
C TRP A 10 -25.45 -58.87 20.86
N SER A 11 -24.42 -58.40 20.16
CA SER A 11 -23.59 -57.26 20.62
C SER A 11 -24.24 -55.97 20.11
N LEU A 12 -24.80 -55.14 20.99
CA LEU A 12 -25.18 -53.76 20.70
C LEU A 12 -23.87 -52.90 20.63
N GLY A 13 -23.51 -52.51 19.44
CA GLY A 13 -22.46 -51.50 19.23
C GLY A 13 -23.05 -50.11 19.47
N ILE A 14 -22.70 -49.43 20.57
CA ILE A 14 -22.99 -48.03 20.83
C ILE A 14 -22.00 -47.20 20.00
N GLY A 15 -22.43 -46.65 18.86
CA GLY A 15 -21.67 -45.69 18.09
C GLY A 15 -21.66 -44.33 18.81
N LEU A 16 -20.53 -43.95 19.35
CA LEU A 16 -20.29 -42.58 19.84
C LEU A 16 -20.18 -41.64 18.65
N ALA A 17 -21.24 -40.89 18.34
CA ALA A 17 -21.17 -39.78 17.40
C ALA A 17 -20.40 -38.63 18.04
N THR A 18 -19.15 -38.43 17.62
CA THR A 18 -18.37 -37.25 17.97
C THR A 18 -18.94 -36.04 17.21
N PHE A 19 -19.69 -35.20 17.89
CA PHE A 19 -20.04 -33.88 17.38
C PHE A 19 -18.79 -33.04 17.35
N ALA A 20 -18.23 -32.81 16.17
CA ALA A 20 -17.23 -31.79 15.95
C ALA A 20 -17.91 -30.42 16.14
N TRP A 21 -17.62 -29.75 17.22
CA TRP A 21 -18.02 -28.35 17.41
C TRP A 21 -17.26 -27.55 16.36
N ALA A 22 -17.99 -26.98 15.39
CA ALA A 22 -17.43 -25.99 14.49
C ALA A 22 -16.97 -24.82 15.37
N GLN A 23 -15.65 -24.59 15.44
CA GLN A 23 -15.12 -23.40 16.09
C GLN A 23 -15.73 -22.18 15.40
N ALA A 24 -16.29 -21.25 16.17
CA ALA A 24 -16.72 -19.97 15.65
C ALA A 24 -15.53 -19.32 14.93
N PRO A 25 -15.75 -18.67 13.75
CA PRO A 25 -14.68 -18.03 13.03
C PRO A 25 -13.98 -17.03 13.95
N ALA A 26 -12.64 -17.05 13.94
CA ALA A 26 -11.83 -16.13 14.72
C ALA A 26 -12.23 -14.69 14.37
N THR A 27 -12.52 -13.88 15.37
CA THR A 27 -12.83 -12.46 15.18
C THR A 27 -11.62 -11.61 15.51
N VAL A 28 -11.35 -10.56 14.72
CA VAL A 28 -10.30 -9.58 15.02
C VAL A 28 -10.86 -8.52 15.95
N ALA A 29 -10.27 -8.35 17.13
CA ALA A 29 -10.59 -7.25 18.03
C ALA A 29 -9.97 -5.95 17.49
N THR A 30 -10.78 -5.13 16.81
CA THR A 30 -10.35 -3.86 16.22
C THR A 30 -10.29 -2.73 17.24
N VAL A 31 -9.56 -1.67 16.91
CA VAL A 31 -9.61 -0.42 17.70
C VAL A 31 -11.02 0.18 17.69
N PRO A 32 -11.44 0.87 18.76
CA PRO A 32 -12.77 1.47 18.85
C PRO A 32 -13.04 2.45 17.70
N GLY A 33 -14.15 2.27 16.98
CA GLY A 33 -14.54 3.09 15.84
C GLY A 33 -14.11 2.55 14.47
N MET A 34 -13.15 1.63 14.42
CA MET A 34 -12.80 0.96 13.17
C MET A 34 -13.94 0.00 12.76
N PRO A 35 -14.34 -0.03 11.48
CA PRO A 35 -15.25 -1.04 10.98
C PRO A 35 -14.72 -2.46 11.22
N PRO A 36 -15.60 -3.44 11.57
CA PRO A 36 -15.17 -4.82 11.81
C PRO A 36 -14.47 -5.42 10.60
N VAL A 37 -13.50 -6.31 10.83
CA VAL A 37 -12.84 -7.10 9.77
C VAL A 37 -13.76 -8.24 9.36
N PRO A 38 -14.28 -8.28 8.11
CA PRO A 38 -15.21 -9.29 7.68
C PRO A 38 -14.61 -10.68 7.55
N ASP A 39 -13.35 -10.76 7.09
CA ASP A 39 -12.60 -11.99 6.93
C ASP A 39 -11.22 -11.85 7.58
N PRO A 40 -10.98 -12.46 8.75
CA PRO A 40 -9.69 -12.43 9.43
C PRO A 40 -8.55 -13.10 8.67
N ALA A 41 -8.85 -13.95 7.71
CA ALA A 41 -7.86 -14.63 6.87
C ALA A 41 -7.55 -13.86 5.59
N ASN A 42 -8.40 -12.87 5.22
CA ASN A 42 -8.20 -12.08 4.01
C ASN A 42 -8.68 -10.63 4.19
N LEU A 43 -7.79 -9.77 4.64
CA LEU A 43 -8.08 -8.34 4.83
C LEU A 43 -8.45 -7.61 3.53
N TYR A 44 -8.17 -8.22 2.36
CA TYR A 44 -8.54 -7.71 1.04
C TYR A 44 -9.90 -8.23 0.54
N SER A 45 -10.64 -8.98 1.36
CA SER A 45 -11.96 -9.55 1.00
C SER A 45 -12.95 -8.50 0.48
N GLU A 46 -12.94 -7.30 1.07
CA GLU A 46 -13.85 -6.21 0.69
C GLU A 46 -13.30 -5.34 -0.46
N THR A 47 -12.05 -5.55 -0.86
CA THR A 47 -11.45 -4.90 -2.04
C THR A 47 -11.45 -5.82 -3.26
N ALA A 48 -12.10 -6.97 -3.19
CA ALA A 48 -12.26 -7.89 -4.31
C ALA A 48 -13.11 -7.28 -5.43
N ALA A 49 -12.96 -7.82 -6.65
CA ALA A 49 -13.78 -7.40 -7.78
C ALA A 49 -15.28 -7.53 -7.46
N GLY A 50 -16.07 -6.51 -7.80
CA GLY A 50 -17.50 -6.46 -7.52
C GLY A 50 -17.90 -5.98 -6.12
N LYS A 51 -16.94 -5.70 -5.23
CA LYS A 51 -17.17 -5.19 -3.87
C LYS A 51 -17.22 -3.66 -3.79
N MET A 52 -17.87 -3.01 -4.75
CA MET A 52 -18.00 -1.55 -4.77
C MET A 52 -18.86 -1.04 -3.62
N SER A 53 -18.37 -0.04 -2.91
CA SER A 53 -19.16 0.64 -1.88
C SER A 53 -20.31 1.46 -2.48
N PRO A 54 -21.49 1.48 -1.84
CA PRO A 54 -22.54 2.43 -2.19
C PRO A 54 -22.09 3.91 -2.14
N ALA A 55 -21.08 4.23 -1.34
CA ALA A 55 -20.53 5.58 -1.21
C ALA A 55 -19.99 6.14 -2.54
N VAL A 56 -19.51 5.27 -3.43
CA VAL A 56 -18.89 5.63 -4.72
C VAL A 56 -19.78 5.33 -5.94
N ALA A 57 -21.04 4.94 -5.73
CA ALA A 57 -21.94 4.47 -6.80
C ALA A 57 -22.20 5.50 -7.91
N ASN A 58 -22.10 6.79 -7.59
CA ASN A 58 -22.33 7.90 -8.52
C ASN A 58 -21.04 8.63 -8.93
N ASP A 59 -19.88 8.06 -8.61
CA ASP A 59 -18.60 8.67 -8.95
C ASP A 59 -18.25 8.41 -10.41
N LEU A 60 -17.57 9.38 -11.02
CA LEU A 60 -17.13 9.25 -12.41
C LEU A 60 -15.98 8.23 -12.48
N PRO A 61 -16.03 7.24 -13.41
CA PRO A 61 -14.89 6.38 -13.68
C PRO A 61 -13.77 7.21 -14.36
N ARG A 62 -12.73 7.51 -13.60
CA ARG A 62 -11.59 8.34 -14.03
C ARG A 62 -10.28 7.81 -13.43
N VAL A 63 -9.18 8.16 -14.11
CA VAL A 63 -7.83 7.99 -13.58
C VAL A 63 -7.22 9.37 -13.41
N TYR A 64 -6.87 9.71 -12.18
CA TYR A 64 -6.30 10.99 -11.81
C TYR A 64 -4.79 10.88 -11.70
N VAL A 65 -4.05 11.58 -12.53
CA VAL A 65 -2.59 11.49 -12.67
C VAL A 65 -1.95 12.79 -12.22
N PRO A 66 -1.35 12.83 -11.00
CA PRO A 66 -0.62 14.00 -10.55
C PRO A 66 0.74 14.05 -11.26
N ASN A 67 1.08 15.21 -11.81
CA ASN A 67 2.32 15.44 -12.55
C ASN A 67 3.20 16.42 -11.76
N LEU A 68 4.25 15.90 -11.14
CA LEU A 68 5.10 16.62 -10.19
C LEU A 68 5.63 17.93 -10.77
N ARG A 69 6.23 17.89 -11.95
CA ARG A 69 6.79 19.09 -12.61
C ARG A 69 5.76 19.93 -13.34
N GLY A 70 4.59 19.34 -13.66
CA GLY A 70 3.48 20.02 -14.28
C GLY A 70 2.71 20.92 -13.32
N ASN A 71 2.75 20.63 -12.02
CA ASN A 71 1.85 21.22 -11.01
C ASN A 71 0.38 21.10 -11.42
N ASP A 72 0.02 19.94 -11.95
CA ASP A 72 -1.32 19.66 -12.46
C ASP A 72 -1.71 18.20 -12.29
N VAL A 73 -2.99 17.96 -12.46
CA VAL A 73 -3.56 16.61 -12.57
C VAL A 73 -4.14 16.46 -13.97
N TRP A 74 -3.75 15.40 -14.65
CA TRP A 74 -4.39 14.98 -15.90
C TRP A 74 -5.38 13.87 -15.59
N VAL A 75 -6.54 13.93 -16.24
CA VAL A 75 -7.64 13.01 -16.01
C VAL A 75 -7.83 12.13 -17.24
N ILE A 76 -7.78 10.82 -17.06
CA ILE A 76 -7.95 9.83 -18.13
C ILE A 76 -9.32 9.16 -17.96
N ASP A 77 -10.03 8.97 -19.06
CA ASP A 77 -11.17 8.07 -19.13
C ASP A 77 -10.67 6.64 -19.33
N PRO A 78 -10.87 5.72 -18.36
CA PRO A 78 -10.35 4.35 -18.44
C PRO A 78 -11.00 3.52 -19.55
N ALA A 79 -12.22 3.87 -20.00
CA ALA A 79 -12.89 3.13 -21.07
C ALA A 79 -12.31 3.45 -22.46
N THR A 80 -11.92 4.70 -22.68
CA THR A 80 -11.38 5.16 -23.97
C THR A 80 -9.87 5.28 -24.01
N LEU A 81 -9.20 5.20 -22.84
CA LEU A 81 -7.75 5.40 -22.64
C LEU A 81 -7.30 6.80 -23.13
N LYS A 82 -8.18 7.80 -23.06
CA LYS A 82 -7.89 9.17 -23.50
C LYS A 82 -7.86 10.13 -22.32
N VAL A 83 -6.97 11.11 -22.39
CA VAL A 83 -6.99 12.27 -21.49
C VAL A 83 -8.23 13.10 -21.83
N VAL A 84 -9.10 13.32 -20.83
CA VAL A 84 -10.38 14.02 -20.99
C VAL A 84 -10.44 15.35 -20.25
N ASP A 85 -9.53 15.59 -19.30
CA ASP A 85 -9.46 16.85 -18.57
C ASP A 85 -8.05 17.09 -18.02
N LYS A 86 -7.75 18.35 -17.67
CA LYS A 86 -6.50 18.80 -17.05
C LYS A 86 -6.77 20.01 -16.20
N PHE A 87 -6.24 20.05 -14.98
CA PHE A 87 -6.38 21.23 -14.13
C PHE A 87 -5.15 21.43 -13.24
N LYS A 88 -4.91 22.69 -12.86
CA LYS A 88 -3.82 23.05 -11.96
C LYS A 88 -4.18 22.71 -10.52
N VAL A 89 -3.16 22.36 -9.75
CA VAL A 89 -3.22 22.09 -8.32
C VAL A 89 -2.09 22.85 -7.60
N GLY A 90 -1.74 22.47 -6.38
CA GLY A 90 -0.57 23.04 -5.69
C GLY A 90 0.76 22.65 -6.33
N LEU A 91 1.87 23.10 -5.75
CA LEU A 91 3.22 22.83 -6.23
C LEU A 91 3.62 21.37 -5.94
N GLY A 92 4.24 20.69 -6.90
CA GLY A 92 4.80 19.37 -6.75
C GLY A 92 3.79 18.30 -6.30
N PRO A 93 2.69 18.04 -7.03
CA PRO A 93 1.73 17.01 -6.68
C PRO A 93 2.34 15.62 -6.78
N GLN A 94 2.32 14.87 -5.66
CA GLN A 94 2.89 13.52 -5.56
C GLN A 94 1.82 12.43 -5.68
N HIS A 95 0.74 12.51 -4.91
CA HIS A 95 -0.27 11.47 -4.80
C HIS A 95 -1.68 12.01 -4.90
N VAL A 96 -2.60 11.19 -5.45
CA VAL A 96 -4.04 11.39 -5.34
C VAL A 96 -4.60 10.32 -4.41
N VAL A 97 -5.19 10.75 -3.30
CA VAL A 97 -5.52 9.89 -2.15
C VAL A 97 -7.02 9.96 -1.85
N PRO A 98 -7.76 8.84 -1.84
CA PRO A 98 -9.15 8.84 -1.41
C PRO A 98 -9.28 9.16 0.09
N SER A 99 -10.26 10.01 0.46
CA SER A 99 -10.64 10.23 1.86
C SER A 99 -11.13 8.93 2.52
N TRP A 100 -11.11 8.86 3.85
CA TRP A 100 -11.55 7.68 4.59
C TRP A 100 -12.97 7.24 4.21
N ASP A 101 -13.89 8.20 4.07
CA ASP A 101 -15.27 7.97 3.67
C ASP A 101 -15.49 7.84 2.16
N MET A 102 -14.40 7.90 1.38
CA MET A 102 -14.35 7.78 -0.08
C MET A 102 -15.16 8.85 -0.85
N LYS A 103 -15.47 9.99 -0.21
CA LYS A 103 -16.27 11.07 -0.83
C LYS A 103 -15.45 12.16 -1.48
N THR A 104 -14.15 12.20 -1.22
CA THR A 104 -13.22 13.21 -1.76
C THR A 104 -11.92 12.52 -2.15
N LEU A 105 -11.31 12.96 -3.25
CA LEU A 105 -9.94 12.60 -3.60
C LEU A 105 -9.03 13.79 -3.28
N TRP A 106 -7.94 13.55 -2.57
CA TRP A 106 -7.01 14.59 -2.14
C TRP A 106 -5.71 14.51 -2.93
N VAL A 107 -5.33 15.60 -3.58
CA VAL A 107 -4.01 15.73 -4.20
C VAL A 107 -3.04 16.25 -3.16
N ALA A 108 -2.04 15.44 -2.81
CA ALA A 108 -0.95 15.83 -1.92
C ALA A 108 0.11 16.59 -2.72
N ASN A 109 0.22 17.90 -2.51
CA ASN A 109 1.15 18.80 -3.20
C ASN A 109 2.33 19.08 -2.27
N ASN A 110 3.38 18.29 -2.41
CA ASN A 110 4.53 18.26 -1.48
C ASN A 110 5.39 19.54 -1.53
N ALA A 111 5.42 20.20 -2.69
CA ALA A 111 6.22 21.43 -2.91
C ALA A 111 7.73 21.26 -2.63
N GLU A 112 8.31 20.11 -2.90
CA GLU A 112 9.67 19.54 -2.65
C GLU A 112 10.81 20.51 -2.23
N ARG A 113 10.71 21.79 -2.58
CA ARG A 113 11.77 22.79 -2.32
C ARG A 113 11.41 23.82 -1.26
N THR A 114 10.21 23.70 -0.68
CA THR A 114 9.71 24.58 0.37
C THR A 114 9.01 23.76 1.44
N PRO A 115 9.03 24.20 2.70
CA PRO A 115 8.32 23.49 3.77
C PRO A 115 6.79 23.62 3.68
N HIS A 116 6.28 24.46 2.77
CA HIS A 116 4.88 24.81 2.67
C HIS A 116 4.25 24.12 1.46
N GLY A 117 3.63 22.99 1.70
CA GLY A 117 2.82 22.27 0.73
C GLY A 117 1.33 22.59 0.84
N SER A 118 0.51 21.77 0.22
CA SER A 118 -0.94 21.95 0.24
C SER A 118 -1.68 20.67 -0.13
N LEU A 119 -2.98 20.63 0.14
CA LEU A 119 -3.89 19.58 -0.32
C LEU A 119 -4.95 20.22 -1.24
N THR A 120 -5.16 19.63 -2.40
CA THR A 120 -6.23 20.05 -3.33
C THR A 120 -7.30 18.96 -3.38
N PRO A 121 -8.55 19.22 -2.95
CA PRO A 121 -9.63 18.26 -3.05
C PRO A 121 -10.13 18.14 -4.50
N ILE A 122 -10.57 16.95 -4.88
CA ILE A 122 -11.31 16.67 -6.12
C ILE A 122 -12.64 16.03 -5.72
N ASP A 123 -13.73 16.56 -6.23
CA ASP A 123 -15.04 15.93 -6.13
C ASP A 123 -15.11 14.76 -7.13
N PRO A 124 -15.19 13.49 -6.69
CA PRO A 124 -15.18 12.36 -7.61
C PRO A 124 -16.44 12.22 -8.46
N LYS A 125 -17.55 12.89 -8.09
CA LYS A 125 -18.80 12.89 -8.86
C LYS A 125 -18.74 13.81 -10.08
N THR A 126 -18.01 14.91 -9.95
CA THR A 126 -17.85 15.90 -11.03
C THR A 126 -16.49 15.86 -11.70
N GLY A 127 -15.49 15.24 -11.04
CA GLY A 127 -14.10 15.21 -11.47
C GLY A 127 -13.39 16.56 -11.34
N LYS A 128 -13.99 17.55 -10.65
CA LYS A 128 -13.47 18.92 -10.58
C LYS A 128 -12.72 19.19 -9.27
N PRO A 129 -11.62 19.98 -9.33
CA PRO A 129 -10.90 20.38 -8.14
C PRO A 129 -11.66 21.44 -7.35
N GLY A 130 -11.54 21.38 -6.04
CA GLY A 130 -12.01 22.41 -5.10
C GLY A 130 -10.87 23.34 -4.66
N LYS A 131 -11.14 24.09 -3.58
CA LYS A 131 -10.17 25.04 -3.03
C LYS A 131 -9.02 24.30 -2.33
N THR A 132 -7.81 24.62 -2.76
CA THR A 132 -6.56 24.12 -2.13
C THR A 132 -6.41 24.67 -0.71
N ILE A 133 -6.01 23.81 0.23
CA ILE A 133 -5.75 24.16 1.64
C ILE A 133 -4.26 23.99 1.96
N PRO A 134 -3.64 24.90 2.76
CA PRO A 134 -2.25 24.81 3.13
C PRO A 134 -2.03 23.72 4.19
N VAL A 135 -1.01 22.90 4.00
CA VAL A 135 -0.46 21.97 5.00
C VAL A 135 1.05 21.88 4.82
N ASP A 136 1.77 21.53 5.88
CA ASP A 136 3.23 21.40 5.79
C ASP A 136 3.59 20.09 5.07
N ASP A 137 4.40 20.21 4.02
CA ASP A 137 5.14 19.14 3.35
C ASP A 137 4.38 17.80 3.19
N PRO A 138 3.21 17.77 2.56
CA PRO A 138 2.40 16.57 2.42
C PRO A 138 2.97 15.67 1.32
N TYR A 139 4.01 14.87 1.62
CA TYR A 139 4.52 13.90 0.66
C TYR A 139 3.41 12.89 0.31
N ASN A 140 2.74 12.37 1.33
CA ASN A 140 1.64 11.43 1.18
C ASN A 140 0.61 11.66 2.31
N MET A 141 -0.53 10.99 2.21
CA MET A 141 -1.59 11.10 3.19
C MET A 141 -2.26 9.75 3.46
N TYR A 142 -2.60 9.52 4.71
CA TYR A 142 -3.32 8.35 5.19
C TYR A 142 -4.47 8.76 6.11
N PHE A 143 -5.24 7.77 6.54
CA PHE A 143 -6.29 7.93 7.54
C PHE A 143 -6.14 6.87 8.62
N THR A 144 -6.42 7.24 9.88
CA THR A 144 -6.52 6.24 10.94
C THR A 144 -7.66 5.27 10.62
N PRO A 145 -7.53 3.96 10.95
CA PRO A 145 -8.56 2.97 10.63
C PRO A 145 -9.95 3.26 11.19
N ASP A 146 -10.03 4.04 12.26
CA ASP A 146 -11.28 4.52 12.87
C ASP A 146 -11.87 5.77 12.19
N GLY A 147 -11.16 6.33 11.19
CA GLY A 147 -11.59 7.51 10.45
C GLY A 147 -11.54 8.83 11.23
N ARG A 148 -10.96 8.87 12.43
CA ARG A 148 -10.93 10.07 13.28
C ARG A 148 -9.82 11.07 12.94
N SER A 149 -8.82 10.63 12.18
CA SER A 149 -7.72 11.50 11.76
C SER A 149 -7.26 11.21 10.36
N ALA A 150 -6.98 12.26 9.61
CA ALA A 150 -6.07 12.23 8.48
C ALA A 150 -4.63 12.26 9.02
N ILE A 151 -3.73 11.49 8.41
CA ILE A 151 -2.30 11.46 8.74
C ILE A 151 -1.55 12.06 7.55
N VAL A 152 -1.09 13.29 7.68
CA VAL A 152 -0.23 13.92 6.69
C VAL A 152 1.21 13.53 6.97
N VAL A 153 1.87 12.95 5.98
CA VAL A 153 3.28 12.54 6.06
C VAL A 153 4.16 13.74 5.70
N ALA A 154 4.63 14.45 6.71
CA ALA A 154 5.54 15.58 6.57
C ALA A 154 6.98 15.06 6.52
N GLU A 155 7.40 14.61 5.32
CA GLU A 155 8.61 13.82 5.07
C GLU A 155 9.89 14.54 5.47
N ALA A 156 10.08 15.77 5.00
CA ALA A 156 11.27 16.58 5.28
C ALA A 156 11.41 16.89 6.77
N TYR A 157 10.28 16.95 7.49
CA TYR A 157 10.26 17.17 8.94
C TYR A 157 10.41 15.89 9.76
N LYS A 158 10.42 14.70 9.14
CA LYS A 158 10.39 13.41 9.84
C LYS A 158 9.26 13.34 10.85
N ARG A 159 8.06 13.70 10.42
CA ARG A 159 6.91 13.92 11.28
C ARG A 159 5.62 13.41 10.64
N LEU A 160 4.71 12.90 11.46
CA LEU A 160 3.34 12.58 11.08
C LEU A 160 2.41 13.59 11.75
N ASP A 161 1.67 14.35 10.95
CA ASP A 161 0.65 15.28 11.45
C ASP A 161 -0.72 14.62 11.41
N PHE A 162 -1.30 14.43 12.59
CA PHE A 162 -2.69 13.97 12.74
C PHE A 162 -3.61 15.16 12.65
N ARG A 163 -4.54 15.14 11.72
CA ARG A 163 -5.46 16.23 11.42
C ARG A 163 -6.90 15.76 11.41
N ASP A 164 -7.84 16.64 11.65
CA ASP A 164 -9.25 16.34 11.44
C ASP A 164 -9.46 15.92 9.97
N PRO A 165 -10.15 14.80 9.70
CA PRO A 165 -10.25 14.25 8.35
C PRO A 165 -11.11 15.09 7.38
N HIS A 166 -11.86 16.07 7.89
CA HIS A 166 -12.74 16.94 7.10
C HIS A 166 -12.27 18.40 7.03
N THR A 167 -11.83 18.96 8.18
CA THR A 167 -11.38 20.36 8.24
C THR A 167 -9.88 20.52 8.05
N PHE A 168 -9.11 19.45 8.23
CA PHE A 168 -7.64 19.40 8.26
C PHE A 168 -7.00 20.26 9.35
N GLU A 169 -7.77 20.68 10.37
CA GLU A 169 -7.21 21.26 11.57
C GLU A 169 -6.29 20.29 12.29
N LEU A 170 -5.15 20.79 12.77
CA LEU A 170 -4.13 19.98 13.43
C LEU A 170 -4.64 19.46 14.77
N GLN A 171 -4.68 18.14 14.96
CA GLN A 171 -4.99 17.47 16.22
C GLN A 171 -3.74 17.17 17.05
N GLY A 172 -2.58 17.07 16.41
CA GLY A 172 -1.30 16.79 17.04
C GLY A 172 -0.28 16.26 16.05
N SER A 173 0.98 16.21 16.47
CA SER A 173 2.09 15.75 15.64
C SER A 173 2.91 14.69 16.38
N LEU A 174 3.44 13.73 15.62
CA LEU A 174 4.38 12.72 16.10
C LEU A 174 5.71 12.86 15.38
N SER A 175 6.77 13.19 16.10
CA SER A 175 8.14 13.17 15.57
C SER A 175 8.62 11.73 15.44
N VAL A 176 9.24 11.42 14.27
CA VAL A 176 9.84 10.11 13.96
C VAL A 176 11.30 10.32 13.56
N PRO A 177 12.17 10.80 14.47
CA PRO A 177 13.46 11.42 14.13
C PRO A 177 14.46 10.47 13.47
N ARG A 178 14.35 9.14 13.67
CA ARG A 178 15.22 8.14 13.07
C ARG A 178 14.72 7.66 11.69
N CYS A 179 13.56 8.15 11.21
CA CYS A 179 12.98 7.81 9.93
C CYS A 179 13.17 8.96 8.95
N GLY A 180 14.39 9.08 8.38
CA GLY A 180 14.66 10.02 7.30
C GLY A 180 13.97 9.59 6.02
N GLY A 181 13.21 10.50 5.40
CA GLY A 181 12.36 10.16 4.27
C GLY A 181 11.21 9.24 4.72
N ILE A 182 10.48 9.63 5.78
CA ILE A 182 9.26 8.91 6.16
C ILE A 182 8.26 9.01 5.01
N ASN A 183 7.79 7.86 4.50
CA ASN A 183 7.25 7.80 3.16
C ASN A 183 5.90 7.05 3.13
N HIS A 184 5.92 5.76 2.82
CA HIS A 184 4.72 4.94 2.64
C HIS A 184 4.39 4.13 3.87
N ALA A 185 3.12 3.72 3.99
CA ALA A 185 2.66 2.91 5.12
C ALA A 185 1.58 1.90 4.73
N ASP A 186 1.48 0.86 5.53
CA ASP A 186 0.28 0.03 5.62
C ASP A 186 -0.07 -0.20 7.11
N PHE A 187 -1.24 -0.79 7.37
CA PHE A 187 -1.88 -0.81 8.68
C PHE A 187 -2.12 -2.24 9.15
N SER A 188 -1.93 -2.47 10.45
CA SER A 188 -2.28 -3.75 11.07
C SER A 188 -3.77 -4.05 10.90
N ILE A 189 -4.09 -5.34 10.80
CA ILE A 189 -5.46 -5.81 10.58
C ILE A 189 -6.44 -5.35 11.69
N ASP A 190 -5.93 -5.13 12.90
CA ASP A 190 -6.71 -4.65 14.06
C ASP A 190 -6.75 -3.12 14.18
N GLY A 191 -6.02 -2.41 13.31
CA GLY A 191 -5.94 -0.95 13.28
C GLY A 191 -5.09 -0.31 14.39
N ARG A 192 -4.36 -1.09 15.19
CA ARG A 192 -3.59 -0.57 16.33
C ARG A 192 -2.30 0.12 15.94
N TYR A 193 -1.65 -0.36 14.87
CA TYR A 193 -0.39 0.21 14.43
C TYR A 193 -0.28 0.30 12.92
N ALA A 194 0.62 1.13 12.45
CA ALA A 194 1.09 1.16 11.08
C ALA A 194 2.60 0.98 11.03
N ILE A 195 3.12 0.49 9.91
CA ILE A 195 4.55 0.47 9.63
C ILE A 195 4.80 1.43 8.48
N PHE A 196 5.67 2.43 8.72
CA PHE A 196 6.09 3.43 7.75
C PHE A 196 7.49 3.10 7.23
N THR A 197 7.72 3.26 5.93
CA THR A 197 9.04 3.18 5.32
C THR A 197 9.84 4.43 5.57
N CYS A 198 11.16 4.29 5.67
CA CYS A 198 12.13 5.34 5.95
C CYS A 198 13.14 5.37 4.80
N GLU A 199 12.78 6.01 3.69
CA GLU A 199 13.47 5.97 2.41
C GLU A 199 14.96 6.26 2.53
N PHE A 200 15.33 7.34 3.23
CA PHE A 200 16.73 7.79 3.29
C PHE A 200 17.53 7.19 4.46
N THR A 201 16.90 6.41 5.33
CA THR A 201 17.61 5.70 6.42
C THR A 201 17.65 4.19 6.25
N GLY A 202 16.97 3.64 5.22
CA GLY A 202 17.07 2.23 4.85
C GLY A 202 16.39 1.28 5.81
N GLY A 203 15.26 1.71 6.40
CA GLY A 203 14.52 0.92 7.37
C GLY A 203 13.05 1.23 7.42
N VAL A 204 12.41 0.80 8.51
CA VAL A 204 10.99 1.06 8.77
C VAL A 204 10.77 1.49 10.22
N ALA A 205 9.67 2.23 10.45
CA ALA A 205 9.22 2.65 11.77
C ALA A 205 7.84 2.07 12.07
N LYS A 206 7.67 1.39 13.20
CA LYS A 206 6.38 0.88 13.69
C LYS A 206 5.75 1.92 14.61
N ILE A 207 4.54 2.36 14.30
CA ILE A 207 3.84 3.47 14.95
C ILE A 207 2.56 2.97 15.61
N ASP A 208 2.41 3.19 16.91
CA ASP A 208 1.16 3.01 17.65
C ASP A 208 0.21 4.17 17.29
N LEU A 209 -0.86 3.84 16.59
CA LEU A 209 -1.83 4.83 16.11
C LEU A 209 -2.78 5.29 17.21
N VAL A 210 -3.02 4.44 18.23
CA VAL A 210 -3.93 4.74 19.34
C VAL A 210 -3.29 5.76 20.28
N ASN A 211 -2.02 5.53 20.64
CA ASN A 211 -1.29 6.38 21.58
C ASN A 211 -0.37 7.41 20.90
N ARG A 212 -0.34 7.42 19.55
CA ARG A 212 0.48 8.31 18.72
C ARG A 212 1.94 8.35 19.17
N ARG A 213 2.59 7.15 19.17
CA ARG A 213 3.99 7.01 19.59
C ARG A 213 4.74 6.01 18.70
N VAL A 214 6.05 6.17 18.63
CA VAL A 214 6.92 5.20 17.96
C VAL A 214 7.08 3.96 18.85
N LEU A 215 6.80 2.77 18.30
CA LEU A 215 7.00 1.48 18.96
C LEU A 215 8.41 0.93 18.74
N GLY A 216 9.02 1.24 17.60
CA GLY A 216 10.37 0.78 17.27
C GLY A 216 10.77 1.13 15.85
N TYR A 217 12.05 0.87 15.56
CA TYR A 217 12.66 0.98 14.24
C TYR A 217 13.32 -0.35 13.88
N LEU A 218 13.29 -0.68 12.60
CA LEU A 218 13.96 -1.85 12.04
C LEU A 218 14.76 -1.42 10.81
N GLN A 219 16.08 -1.63 10.82
CA GLN A 219 16.88 -1.50 9.62
C GLN A 219 16.68 -2.74 8.73
N LEU A 220 16.41 -2.52 7.44
CA LEU A 220 16.33 -3.59 6.46
C LEU A 220 17.74 -3.93 5.97
N ILE A 221 18.07 -5.22 5.98
CA ILE A 221 19.43 -5.69 5.71
C ILE A 221 19.44 -6.58 4.48
N LEU A 222 20.17 -6.14 3.45
CA LEU A 222 20.36 -6.97 2.26
C LEU A 222 21.17 -8.22 2.62
N PRO A 223 20.69 -9.44 2.27
CA PRO A 223 21.40 -10.68 2.55
C PRO A 223 22.85 -10.66 2.06
N GLY A 224 23.75 -11.21 2.88
CA GLY A 224 25.19 -11.21 2.60
C GLY A 224 25.94 -9.93 2.95
N LYS A 225 25.27 -8.88 3.40
CA LYS A 225 25.95 -7.68 3.93
C LYS A 225 26.39 -7.87 5.37
N PRO A 226 27.59 -7.38 5.76
CA PRO A 226 28.08 -7.49 7.12
C PRO A 226 27.20 -6.71 8.10
N THR A 227 26.92 -7.33 9.23
CA THR A 227 26.07 -6.73 10.27
C THR A 227 26.81 -6.65 11.60
N LYS A 228 26.36 -5.78 12.47
CA LYS A 228 26.73 -5.73 13.88
C LYS A 228 25.52 -5.47 14.76
N VAL A 229 25.58 -5.92 15.98
CA VAL A 229 24.61 -5.59 17.02
C VAL A 229 25.07 -4.34 17.76
N VAL A 230 24.18 -3.38 17.95
CA VAL A 230 24.40 -2.14 18.69
C VAL A 230 23.27 -1.95 19.69
N LYS A 231 23.48 -1.16 20.75
CA LYS A 231 22.40 -0.73 21.63
C LYS A 231 21.66 0.44 20.99
N GLY A 232 20.36 0.30 20.81
CA GLY A 232 19.48 1.38 20.41
C GLY A 232 19.28 2.42 21.54
N PRO A 233 18.65 3.56 21.27
CA PRO A 233 18.40 4.60 22.27
C PRO A 233 17.55 4.11 23.46
N ASP A 234 16.74 3.09 23.27
CA ASP A 234 15.91 2.45 24.28
C ASP A 234 16.62 1.32 25.04
N GLY A 235 17.92 1.11 24.77
CA GLY A 235 18.76 0.07 25.37
C GLY A 235 18.57 -1.32 24.77
N ARG A 236 17.65 -1.54 23.82
CA ARG A 236 17.47 -2.80 23.13
C ARG A 236 18.57 -3.05 22.11
N ASP A 237 18.79 -4.33 21.82
CA ASP A 237 19.72 -4.71 20.75
C ASP A 237 19.11 -4.45 19.39
N GLU A 238 19.86 -3.76 18.54
CA GLU A 238 19.50 -3.51 17.15
C GLU A 238 20.57 -4.10 16.24
N THR A 239 20.18 -4.88 15.25
CA THR A 239 21.09 -5.37 14.21
C THR A 239 21.14 -4.33 13.10
N ILE A 240 22.32 -3.84 12.78
CA ILE A 240 22.53 -2.83 11.74
C ILE A 240 23.58 -3.26 10.73
N CYS A 241 23.46 -2.79 9.50
CA CYS A 241 24.48 -2.83 8.47
C CYS A 241 25.14 -1.45 8.36
N THR A 242 26.47 -1.40 8.41
CA THR A 242 27.24 -0.13 8.36
C THR A 242 27.82 0.18 7.00
N THR A 243 27.84 -0.80 6.10
CA THR A 243 28.47 -0.70 4.77
C THR A 243 27.48 -0.51 3.64
N TRP A 244 26.19 -0.67 3.92
CA TRP A 244 25.12 -0.58 2.92
C TRP A 244 23.83 -0.07 3.58
N LYS A 245 23.05 0.64 2.80
CA LYS A 245 21.76 1.18 3.19
C LYS A 245 20.77 1.08 2.02
N GLY A 246 19.59 0.55 2.28
CA GLY A 246 18.49 0.48 1.33
C GLY A 246 17.81 1.83 1.10
N MET A 247 16.81 1.79 0.24
CA MET A 247 15.90 2.88 -0.07
C MET A 247 14.47 2.31 -0.14
N PRO A 248 13.89 1.93 1.02
CA PRO A 248 12.55 1.35 1.07
C PRO A 248 11.49 2.34 0.60
N GLN A 249 10.57 1.83 -0.20
CA GLN A 249 9.51 2.58 -0.86
C GLN A 249 8.14 2.10 -0.35
N ASP A 250 7.30 1.54 -1.21
CA ASP A 250 5.97 1.09 -0.82
C ASP A 250 6.00 -0.13 0.12
N ILE A 251 4.93 -0.30 0.87
CA ILE A 251 4.76 -1.39 1.84
C ILE A 251 3.33 -1.91 1.79
N ARG A 252 3.19 -3.24 1.81
CA ARG A 252 1.87 -3.91 1.87
C ARG A 252 1.92 -5.08 2.84
N VAL A 253 0.82 -5.22 3.57
CA VAL A 253 0.60 -6.38 4.45
C VAL A 253 0.01 -7.56 3.67
N SER A 254 0.33 -8.79 4.07
CA SER A 254 -0.26 -9.99 3.49
C SER A 254 -1.77 -10.08 3.76
N PRO A 255 -2.52 -10.88 2.98
CA PRO A 255 -3.97 -11.05 3.19
C PRO A 255 -4.35 -11.43 4.62
N ASP A 256 -3.57 -12.25 5.29
CA ASP A 256 -3.80 -12.67 6.69
C ASP A 256 -3.34 -11.63 7.74
N GLY A 257 -2.84 -10.49 7.30
CA GLY A 257 -2.42 -9.39 8.17
C GLY A 257 -1.13 -9.62 8.96
N LYS A 258 -0.36 -10.69 8.70
CA LYS A 258 0.78 -11.08 9.54
C LYS A 258 2.13 -10.69 8.97
N THR A 259 2.27 -10.76 7.64
CA THR A 259 3.53 -10.55 6.94
C THR A 259 3.51 -9.23 6.18
N TRP A 260 4.60 -8.49 6.24
CA TRP A 260 4.75 -7.19 5.61
C TRP A 260 5.78 -7.27 4.50
N TYR A 261 5.41 -6.83 3.32
CA TYR A 261 6.24 -6.76 2.12
C TYR A 261 6.67 -5.31 1.91
N ILE A 262 7.97 -5.06 1.86
CA ILE A 262 8.55 -3.72 1.73
C ILE A 262 9.41 -3.69 0.47
N ALA A 263 8.97 -2.95 -0.54
CA ALA A 263 9.76 -2.73 -1.74
C ALA A 263 10.97 -1.85 -1.42
N ASP A 264 12.13 -2.19 -1.98
CA ASP A 264 13.34 -1.40 -1.79
C ASP A 264 14.05 -1.18 -3.13
N MET A 265 14.11 0.08 -3.51
CA MET A 265 14.63 0.50 -4.80
C MET A 265 16.15 0.28 -4.94
N MET A 266 16.91 0.39 -3.85
CA MET A 266 18.37 0.20 -3.87
C MET A 266 18.78 -1.26 -3.84
N SER A 267 17.94 -2.15 -3.28
CA SER A 267 18.24 -3.56 -3.18
C SER A 267 17.73 -4.40 -4.35
N ASP A 268 16.89 -3.84 -5.24
CA ASP A 268 16.21 -4.56 -6.31
C ASP A 268 15.37 -5.73 -5.77
N GLY A 269 14.56 -5.46 -4.76
CA GLY A 269 13.77 -6.52 -4.15
C GLY A 269 12.77 -6.07 -3.10
N VAL A 270 12.16 -7.05 -2.48
CA VAL A 270 11.15 -6.90 -1.45
C VAL A 270 11.62 -7.57 -0.18
N TYR A 271 11.73 -6.83 0.90
CA TYR A 271 11.94 -7.38 2.23
C TYR A 271 10.65 -7.92 2.80
N VAL A 272 10.76 -9.01 3.54
CA VAL A 272 9.65 -9.65 4.23
C VAL A 272 9.85 -9.50 5.73
N VAL A 273 8.89 -8.88 6.39
CA VAL A 273 8.94 -8.59 7.83
C VAL A 273 7.74 -9.27 8.50
N ASP A 274 8.01 -9.97 9.58
CA ASP A 274 6.97 -10.49 10.47
C ASP A 274 6.41 -9.37 11.33
N GLY A 275 5.10 -9.17 11.31
CA GLY A 275 4.45 -8.03 11.97
C GLY A 275 4.39 -8.14 13.48
N GLU A 276 4.39 -9.35 14.05
CA GLU A 276 4.35 -9.60 15.49
C GLU A 276 5.70 -9.35 16.12
N SER A 277 6.72 -10.09 15.67
CA SER A 277 8.10 -9.95 16.17
C SER A 277 8.80 -8.68 15.70
N PHE A 278 8.26 -8.01 14.68
CA PHE A 278 8.85 -6.84 14.01
C PHE A 278 10.29 -7.11 13.58
N ALA A 279 10.51 -8.27 12.95
CA ALA A 279 11.80 -8.74 12.48
C ALA A 279 11.76 -9.04 10.98
N GLN A 280 12.85 -8.75 10.27
CA GLN A 280 13.03 -9.19 8.89
C GLN A 280 13.22 -10.70 8.88
N VAL A 281 12.39 -11.41 8.10
CA VAL A 281 12.39 -12.87 8.02
C VAL A 281 12.82 -13.40 6.67
N ASP A 282 12.73 -12.57 5.61
CA ASP A 282 13.11 -12.98 4.25
C ASP A 282 13.44 -11.75 3.37
N TYR A 283 13.95 -12.03 2.17
CA TYR A 283 14.18 -11.09 1.11
C TYR A 283 13.94 -11.76 -0.25
N ILE A 284 13.12 -11.14 -1.09
CA ILE A 284 12.73 -11.65 -2.41
C ILE A 284 13.29 -10.70 -3.47
N ARG A 285 14.21 -11.21 -4.29
CA ARG A 285 14.79 -10.44 -5.39
C ARG A 285 13.76 -10.23 -6.49
N THR A 286 13.72 -9.02 -7.06
CA THR A 286 12.90 -8.61 -8.21
C THR A 286 13.77 -8.05 -9.32
N SER A 287 13.14 -7.43 -10.31
CA SER A 287 13.82 -6.59 -11.29
C SER A 287 14.29 -5.25 -10.67
N THR A 288 15.03 -4.43 -11.44
CA THR A 288 15.70 -3.23 -10.92
C THR A 288 14.73 -2.18 -10.42
N GLY A 289 14.96 -1.72 -9.19
CA GLY A 289 14.29 -0.55 -8.60
C GLY A 289 12.88 -0.84 -8.12
N ALA A 290 12.68 -1.88 -7.30
CA ALA A 290 11.38 -2.20 -6.70
C ALA A 290 10.79 -0.99 -5.95
N HIS A 291 9.55 -0.62 -6.29
CA HIS A 291 8.93 0.61 -5.83
C HIS A 291 7.49 0.44 -5.34
N GLY A 292 6.49 0.39 -6.22
CA GLY A 292 5.07 0.27 -5.86
C GLY A 292 4.61 -1.18 -5.66
N LEU A 293 3.69 -1.41 -4.73
CA LEU A 293 3.16 -2.72 -4.35
C LEU A 293 1.63 -2.74 -4.41
N TYR A 294 1.04 -3.62 -5.23
CA TYR A 294 -0.41 -3.65 -5.45
C TYR A 294 -0.95 -5.08 -5.36
N PRO A 295 -1.77 -5.41 -4.35
CA PRO A 295 -2.45 -6.70 -4.27
C PRO A 295 -3.42 -6.88 -5.43
N SER A 296 -3.48 -8.10 -6.00
CA SER A 296 -4.54 -8.49 -6.93
C SER A 296 -5.91 -8.50 -6.24
N ARG A 297 -6.99 -8.31 -7.01
CA ARG A 297 -8.35 -8.26 -6.45
C ARG A 297 -8.83 -9.57 -5.84
N ASP A 298 -8.21 -10.68 -6.18
CA ASP A 298 -8.47 -11.98 -5.56
C ASP A 298 -7.59 -12.24 -4.32
N GLY A 299 -6.69 -11.30 -3.98
CA GLY A 299 -5.80 -11.40 -2.82
C GLY A 299 -4.71 -12.46 -2.96
N LYS A 300 -4.46 -13.03 -4.16
CA LYS A 300 -3.48 -14.11 -4.33
C LYS A 300 -2.11 -13.63 -4.76
N LYS A 301 -2.03 -12.51 -5.46
CA LYS A 301 -0.81 -11.98 -6.06
C LYS A 301 -0.49 -10.58 -5.52
N LEU A 302 0.79 -10.24 -5.55
CA LEU A 302 1.28 -8.89 -5.33
C LEU A 302 2.04 -8.45 -6.59
N TYR A 303 1.56 -7.39 -7.22
CA TYR A 303 2.24 -6.75 -8.35
C TYR A 303 3.27 -5.76 -7.80
N ILE A 304 4.51 -5.90 -8.22
CA ILE A 304 5.66 -5.10 -7.77
C ILE A 304 6.12 -4.27 -8.97
N ALA A 305 5.90 -2.96 -8.92
CA ALA A 305 6.42 -2.05 -9.92
C ALA A 305 7.94 -1.90 -9.74
N ASN A 306 8.71 -2.18 -10.77
CA ASN A 306 10.16 -2.01 -10.78
C ASN A 306 10.50 -0.83 -11.68
N ARG A 307 10.97 0.27 -11.09
CA ARG A 307 11.18 1.56 -11.77
C ARG A 307 12.30 1.55 -12.82
N GLY A 308 13.12 0.49 -12.84
CA GLY A 308 14.28 0.39 -13.75
C GLY A 308 15.46 1.29 -13.38
N SER A 309 15.44 1.82 -12.17
CA SER A 309 16.49 2.71 -11.63
C SER A 309 16.58 2.57 -10.12
N ASN A 310 17.81 2.62 -9.59
CA ASN A 310 18.10 2.70 -8.15
C ASN A 310 18.28 4.15 -7.67
N LYS A 311 17.81 5.13 -8.44
CA LYS A 311 17.93 6.56 -8.14
C LYS A 311 16.57 7.22 -8.05
N VAL A 312 16.42 8.20 -7.17
CA VAL A 312 15.21 9.03 -7.05
C VAL A 312 14.89 9.68 -8.41
N HIS A 313 15.90 10.17 -9.11
CA HIS A 313 15.78 10.69 -10.47
C HIS A 313 16.51 9.74 -11.43
N GLY A 314 15.76 8.87 -12.08
CA GLY A 314 16.28 7.93 -13.08
C GLY A 314 16.18 8.47 -14.51
N PRO A 315 16.82 7.80 -15.48
CA PRO A 315 16.70 8.14 -16.88
C PRO A 315 15.36 7.69 -17.47
N PRO A 316 14.85 8.36 -18.51
CA PRO A 316 13.75 7.85 -19.32
C PRO A 316 14.09 6.48 -19.92
N LYS A 317 13.05 5.66 -20.17
CA LYS A 317 13.15 4.33 -20.79
C LYS A 317 14.14 3.39 -20.07
N GLY A 318 14.14 3.42 -18.74
CA GLY A 318 14.89 2.47 -17.91
C GLY A 318 14.43 1.02 -18.13
N LYS A 319 15.15 0.08 -17.55
CA LYS A 319 14.81 -1.36 -17.61
C LYS A 319 13.73 -1.72 -16.59
N GLY A 320 12.66 -0.93 -16.56
CA GLY A 320 11.55 -1.16 -15.64
C GLY A 320 10.56 -2.21 -16.13
N GLY A 321 9.73 -2.68 -15.22
CA GLY A 321 8.74 -3.71 -15.45
C GLY A 321 7.90 -3.98 -14.21
N VAL A 322 7.17 -5.08 -14.23
CA VAL A 322 6.40 -5.57 -13.08
C VAL A 322 6.81 -6.99 -12.76
N SER A 323 7.21 -7.24 -11.51
CA SER A 323 7.36 -8.59 -10.97
C SER A 323 6.05 -9.01 -10.30
N VAL A 324 5.59 -10.23 -10.54
CA VAL A 324 4.37 -10.78 -9.96
C VAL A 324 4.75 -11.79 -8.89
N LEU A 325 4.43 -11.48 -7.65
CA LEU A 325 4.67 -12.36 -6.51
C LEU A 325 3.37 -13.11 -6.15
N ASP A 326 3.47 -14.40 -5.92
CA ASP A 326 2.40 -15.21 -5.35
C ASP A 326 2.50 -15.19 -3.82
N PHE A 327 1.44 -14.76 -3.13
CA PHE A 327 1.44 -14.62 -1.67
C PHE A 327 1.58 -15.95 -0.93
N ALA A 328 1.02 -17.04 -1.47
CA ALA A 328 1.03 -18.33 -0.80
C ALA A 328 2.42 -18.98 -0.82
N THR A 329 3.13 -18.87 -1.94
CA THR A 329 4.46 -19.47 -2.11
C THR A 329 5.60 -18.51 -1.85
N ARG A 330 5.33 -17.19 -1.78
CA ARG A 330 6.32 -16.10 -1.69
C ARG A 330 7.36 -16.13 -2.82
N LYS A 331 6.95 -16.54 -4.01
CA LYS A 331 7.82 -16.62 -5.19
C LYS A 331 7.37 -15.66 -6.28
N ILE A 332 8.33 -15.13 -7.04
CA ILE A 332 8.04 -14.44 -8.31
C ILE A 332 7.59 -15.50 -9.31
N VAL A 333 6.38 -15.33 -9.83
CA VAL A 333 5.73 -16.25 -10.77
C VAL A 333 5.66 -15.70 -12.19
N ALA A 334 5.85 -14.40 -12.38
CA ALA A 334 5.95 -13.75 -13.67
C ALA A 334 6.76 -12.46 -13.60
N GLU A 335 7.36 -12.08 -14.72
CA GLU A 335 8.06 -10.82 -14.95
C GLU A 335 7.53 -10.20 -16.24
N TRP A 336 7.06 -8.94 -16.16
CA TRP A 336 6.51 -8.20 -17.29
C TRP A 336 7.35 -6.96 -17.58
N PRO A 337 8.36 -7.05 -18.46
CA PRO A 337 9.17 -5.90 -18.82
C PRO A 337 8.34 -4.89 -19.63
N ILE A 338 8.60 -3.60 -19.46
CA ILE A 338 7.97 -2.56 -20.30
C ILE A 338 8.61 -2.61 -21.70
N PRO A 339 7.82 -2.85 -22.77
CA PRO A 339 8.35 -2.90 -24.14
C PRO A 339 9.01 -1.57 -24.54
N GLY A 340 10.25 -1.65 -25.02
CA GLY A 340 11.06 -0.48 -25.38
C GLY A 340 11.66 0.28 -24.20
N GLY A 341 11.55 -0.27 -23.00
CA GLY A 341 11.99 0.34 -21.74
C GLY A 341 10.95 1.23 -21.10
N GLY A 342 11.06 1.41 -19.77
CA GLY A 342 10.12 2.21 -19.01
C GLY A 342 10.51 2.39 -17.56
N SER A 343 9.72 3.21 -16.86
CA SER A 343 9.89 3.54 -15.44
C SER A 343 8.56 3.42 -14.68
N PRO A 344 7.93 2.22 -14.66
CA PRO A 344 6.68 2.04 -13.92
C PRO A 344 6.88 2.30 -12.43
N ASP A 345 5.98 3.09 -11.85
CA ASP A 345 6.15 3.66 -10.54
C ASP A 345 4.95 3.39 -9.64
N MET A 346 4.08 4.35 -9.42
CA MET A 346 2.95 4.27 -8.51
C MET A 346 1.61 4.23 -9.25
N GLY A 347 0.64 3.51 -8.69
CA GLY A 347 -0.69 3.42 -9.30
C GLY A 347 -1.69 2.55 -8.57
N ASN A 348 -2.58 1.91 -9.32
CA ASN A 348 -3.63 1.03 -8.77
C ASN A 348 -3.96 -0.13 -9.73
N VAL A 349 -4.54 -1.17 -9.16
CA VAL A 349 -5.29 -2.19 -9.89
C VAL A 349 -6.71 -1.67 -10.16
N SER A 350 -7.24 -1.85 -11.37
CA SER A 350 -8.63 -1.50 -11.72
C SER A 350 -9.65 -2.21 -10.83
N ALA A 351 -10.86 -1.68 -10.76
CA ALA A 351 -11.91 -2.23 -9.89
C ALA A 351 -12.28 -3.69 -10.21
N ASP A 352 -12.20 -4.08 -11.48
CA ASP A 352 -12.44 -5.45 -11.96
C ASP A 352 -11.20 -6.37 -11.86
N GLY A 353 -10.07 -5.83 -11.49
CA GLY A 353 -8.80 -6.56 -11.34
C GLY A 353 -8.04 -6.84 -12.64
N ARG A 354 -8.56 -6.43 -13.80
CA ARG A 354 -8.00 -6.80 -15.11
C ARG A 354 -6.86 -5.92 -15.59
N GLN A 355 -6.66 -4.76 -14.98
CA GLN A 355 -5.65 -3.80 -15.39
C GLN A 355 -4.88 -3.29 -14.18
N LEU A 356 -3.56 -3.25 -14.31
CA LEU A 356 -2.67 -2.53 -13.41
C LEU A 356 -2.29 -1.22 -14.10
N TRP A 357 -2.60 -0.10 -13.48
CA TRP A 357 -2.31 1.24 -13.95
C TRP A 357 -1.14 1.80 -13.17
N LEU A 358 -0.06 2.15 -13.85
CA LEU A 358 1.15 2.70 -13.23
C LEU A 358 1.59 3.97 -13.94
N SER A 359 1.99 4.97 -13.18
CA SER A 359 2.70 6.12 -13.76
C SER A 359 4.07 5.68 -14.29
N GLY A 360 4.49 6.25 -15.39
CA GLY A 360 5.84 6.12 -15.95
C GLY A 360 6.63 7.36 -15.60
N ARG A 361 7.21 7.38 -14.38
CA ARG A 361 7.74 8.59 -13.75
C ARG A 361 8.72 9.39 -14.61
N TYR A 362 9.63 8.71 -15.30
CA TYR A 362 10.64 9.37 -16.12
C TYR A 362 10.30 9.38 -17.61
N ASP A 363 9.12 8.85 -18.00
CA ASP A 363 8.70 8.69 -19.38
C ASP A 363 7.51 9.57 -19.76
N ASP A 364 6.95 10.31 -18.79
CA ASP A 364 5.76 11.18 -18.97
C ASP A 364 4.57 10.43 -19.57
N VAL A 365 4.36 9.19 -19.13
CA VAL A 365 3.26 8.31 -19.57
C VAL A 365 2.55 7.66 -18.38
N VAL A 366 1.40 7.08 -18.66
CA VAL A 366 0.77 6.05 -17.81
C VAL A 366 0.82 4.74 -18.54
N TYR A 367 1.27 3.68 -17.87
CA TYR A 367 1.21 2.30 -18.34
C TYR A 367 -0.11 1.68 -17.89
N VAL A 368 -0.80 1.03 -18.83
CA VAL A 368 -1.97 0.19 -18.58
C VAL A 368 -1.58 -1.23 -18.91
N ILE A 369 -1.44 -2.06 -17.91
CA ILE A 369 -0.90 -3.41 -17.99
C ILE A 369 -2.03 -4.40 -17.75
N ASP A 370 -2.25 -5.31 -18.70
CA ASP A 370 -3.19 -6.41 -18.55
C ASP A 370 -2.68 -7.40 -17.50
N THR A 371 -3.46 -7.69 -16.47
CA THR A 371 -3.02 -8.49 -15.31
C THR A 371 -2.96 -9.99 -15.55
N ASP A 372 -3.51 -10.46 -16.66
CA ASP A 372 -3.43 -11.88 -17.07
C ASP A 372 -2.22 -12.13 -17.96
N THR A 373 -1.94 -11.21 -18.89
CA THR A 373 -0.93 -11.40 -19.95
C THR A 373 0.33 -10.57 -19.78
N GLY A 374 0.29 -9.49 -18.98
CA GLY A 374 1.36 -8.50 -18.88
C GLY A 374 1.46 -7.56 -20.09
N ALA A 375 0.48 -7.59 -21.02
CA ALA A 375 0.49 -6.72 -22.20
C ALA A 375 0.34 -5.25 -21.78
N VAL A 376 1.16 -4.36 -22.36
CA VAL A 376 1.29 -2.96 -21.96
C VAL A 376 0.74 -2.03 -23.04
N LYS A 377 -0.14 -1.08 -22.62
CA LYS A 377 -0.49 0.10 -23.40
C LYS A 377 0.09 1.34 -22.71
N GLN A 378 0.37 2.40 -23.45
CA GLN A 378 0.91 3.65 -22.93
C GLN A 378 0.00 4.81 -23.29
N ILE A 379 -0.19 5.73 -22.33
CA ILE A 379 -0.96 6.97 -22.50
C ILE A 379 -0.05 8.13 -22.12
N LYS A 380 0.19 9.05 -23.04
CA LYS A 380 1.00 10.25 -22.75
C LYS A 380 0.27 11.16 -21.77
N VAL A 381 1.00 11.64 -20.75
CA VAL A 381 0.50 12.53 -19.71
C VAL A 381 1.45 13.71 -19.48
N GLY A 382 1.28 14.43 -18.38
CA GLY A 382 2.16 15.55 -18.00
C GLY A 382 3.55 15.08 -17.51
N ALA A 383 4.37 16.07 -17.17
CA ALA A 383 5.77 15.82 -16.80
C ALA A 383 5.91 15.23 -15.40
N GLU A 384 6.65 14.13 -15.30
CA GLU A 384 6.98 13.41 -14.07
C GLU A 384 5.73 12.97 -13.29
N PRO A 385 4.86 12.09 -13.89
CA PRO A 385 3.71 11.55 -13.19
C PRO A 385 4.13 10.65 -12.03
N HIS A 386 3.31 10.64 -10.92
CA HIS A 386 3.62 9.80 -9.75
C HIS A 386 2.37 9.06 -9.25
N GLY A 387 1.98 9.19 -8.02
CA GLY A 387 0.93 8.41 -7.36
C GLY A 387 -0.47 8.61 -7.93
N LEU A 388 -0.73 8.04 -9.10
CA LEU A 388 -2.04 8.09 -9.74
C LEU A 388 -3.08 7.28 -8.96
N THR A 389 -4.36 7.66 -9.14
CA THR A 389 -5.48 6.91 -8.59
C THR A 389 -6.48 6.57 -9.69
N VAL A 390 -6.76 5.28 -9.86
CA VAL A 390 -7.90 4.76 -10.62
C VAL A 390 -9.12 4.85 -9.72
N TRP A 391 -10.19 5.48 -10.17
CA TRP A 391 -11.40 5.67 -9.38
C TRP A 391 -12.67 5.40 -10.19
N PRO A 392 -13.76 4.86 -9.59
CA PRO A 392 -13.86 4.39 -8.20
C PRO A 392 -13.18 3.03 -7.96
N GLN A 393 -12.94 2.72 -6.69
CA GLN A 393 -12.28 1.49 -6.22
C GLN A 393 -13.22 0.68 -5.32
N PRO A 394 -13.12 -0.66 -5.31
CA PRO A 394 -13.82 -1.48 -4.33
C PRO A 394 -13.20 -1.29 -2.93
N GLY A 395 -14.03 -1.45 -1.90
CA GLY A 395 -13.68 -1.27 -0.51
C GLY A 395 -14.78 -0.56 0.26
N ARG A 396 -14.74 -0.62 1.58
CA ARG A 396 -15.72 0.00 2.48
C ARG A 396 -15.24 1.36 3.00
N TYR A 397 -13.93 1.53 3.13
CA TYR A 397 -13.28 2.77 3.53
C TYR A 397 -11.84 2.78 3.02
N SER A 398 -11.25 3.97 2.96
CA SER A 398 -9.87 4.16 2.53
C SER A 398 -8.95 4.40 3.72
N LEU A 399 -7.79 3.77 3.72
CA LEU A 399 -6.69 4.11 4.62
C LEU A 399 -5.73 5.16 4.02
N GLY A 400 -6.10 5.72 2.89
CA GLY A 400 -5.28 6.67 2.14
C GLY A 400 -4.39 5.99 1.14
N HIS A 401 -3.39 6.67 0.63
CA HIS A 401 -2.45 6.28 -0.40
C HIS A 401 -3.05 5.37 -1.50
N THR A 402 -2.38 5.24 -2.62
CA THR A 402 -2.92 4.52 -3.79
C THR A 402 -3.24 3.06 -3.47
N GLY A 403 -4.53 2.70 -3.56
CA GLY A 403 -4.98 1.30 -3.40
C GLY A 403 -5.05 0.76 -1.97
N ASN A 404 -4.84 1.58 -0.96
CA ASN A 404 -4.90 1.15 0.44
C ASN A 404 -6.33 1.26 1.02
N LEU A 405 -7.25 0.45 0.48
CA LEU A 405 -8.64 0.34 0.93
C LEU A 405 -8.87 -0.96 1.72
N ARG A 406 -9.96 -0.98 2.50
CA ARG A 406 -10.39 -2.14 3.28
C ARG A 406 -11.89 -2.41 3.11
#